data_2a85a6cbc86306e7ee0eda38242d6232
#
_entry.id   2a85a6cbc86306e7ee0eda38242d6232
#
_cell.length_a   1.000
_cell.length_b   1.000
_cell.length_c   1.000
_cell.angle_alpha   90.00
_cell.angle_beta   90.00
_cell.angle_gamma   90.00
#
_symmetry.space_group_name_H-M   'P 1'
#
loop_
_entity.id
_entity.type
_entity.pdbx_description
1 polymer ?
#
loop_
_entity_poly.entity_id
_entity_poly.type
_entity_poly.pdbx_seq_one_letter_code
_entity_poly.pdbx_strand_id
1 'polypeptide(L)'
;PGAPHQSGHRHRLSVPRTPAAPGAATKGESPSVNAPGPPPIYSQGLPVSFIATANPPVNGAELQVENHPWFPPVSLPELRRVCLLDGTVTPERLRHALLAALDTVNGELRGWRIQHEAQGYASLAAVPCEALNGTSANVARYLRAVYAHVQADMAEAYRDIDTTPSGEGKAERVREKIEAKIEEHRRTMRWALSDLLAIPRTSVELI
;
A
#
# COMPACT_ATOMS: atom_id res chain seq x y z
N PRO A 1 57.74 -23.29 -1.97
CA PRO A 1 58.14 -23.30 -3.36
C PRO A 1 56.91 -23.02 -4.24
N GLY A 2 57.08 -22.06 -5.14
CA GLY A 2 56.42 -22.06 -6.42
C GLY A 2 55.25 -21.06 -6.59
N ALA A 3 55.55 -19.79 -6.82
CA ALA A 3 54.74 -18.99 -7.73
C ALA A 3 55.18 -19.25 -9.18
N PRO A 4 54.34 -18.99 -10.17
CA PRO A 4 54.56 -17.89 -11.12
C PRO A 4 53.24 -17.16 -11.46
N HIS A 5 53.26 -15.84 -11.58
CA HIS A 5 53.63 -14.97 -12.70
C HIS A 5 52.66 -14.96 -13.90
N GLN A 6 52.28 -13.71 -14.28
CA GLN A 6 51.90 -13.13 -15.58
C GLN A 6 50.42 -13.20 -15.95
N SER A 7 49.84 -12.23 -16.62
CA SER A 7 50.26 -10.97 -17.27
C SER A 7 49.03 -10.20 -17.70
N GLY A 8 49.15 -8.89 -17.71
CA GLY A 8 48.16 -7.92 -18.11
C GLY A 8 47.83 -7.92 -19.61
N HIS A 9 46.62 -7.47 -19.87
CA HIS A 9 46.27 -6.91 -21.18
C HIS A 9 45.38 -5.66 -20.96
N ARG A 10 46.03 -4.54 -21.27
CA ARG A 10 45.37 -3.25 -21.43
C ARG A 10 44.75 -3.18 -22.83
N HIS A 11 43.46 -3.05 -22.96
CA HIS A 11 42.85 -2.63 -24.22
C HIS A 11 42.53 -1.13 -24.16
N ARG A 12 43.17 -0.42 -25.08
CA ARG A 12 42.99 0.99 -25.42
C ARG A 12 41.66 1.20 -26.07
N LEU A 13 40.90 2.19 -25.57
CA LEU A 13 39.72 2.73 -26.22
C LEU A 13 40.11 3.69 -27.35
N SER A 14 39.65 3.41 -28.54
CA SER A 14 39.72 4.29 -29.72
C SER A 14 38.51 5.16 -29.80
N VAL A 15 38.74 6.47 -29.90
CA VAL A 15 37.71 7.51 -30.14
C VAL A 15 37.58 7.70 -31.65
N PRO A 16 36.43 7.74 -32.27
CA PRO A 16 36.29 8.17 -33.66
C PRO A 16 36.00 9.69 -33.73
N ARG A 17 36.70 10.30 -34.67
CA ARG A 17 36.70 11.74 -35.04
C ARG A 17 35.43 12.10 -35.82
N THR A 18 34.96 13.29 -35.58
CA THR A 18 34.00 14.06 -36.39
C THR A 18 34.63 14.56 -37.70
N PRO A 19 33.94 14.58 -38.81
CA PRO A 19 34.34 15.40 -39.98
C PRO A 19 33.50 16.67 -40.05
N ALA A 20 34.21 17.73 -40.49
CA ALA A 20 33.77 19.10 -40.68
C ALA A 20 32.99 19.28 -41.99
N ALA A 21 32.20 20.34 -42.00
CA ALA A 21 31.44 20.86 -43.15
C ALA A 21 32.35 21.51 -44.22
N PRO A 22 31.86 21.72 -45.44
CA PRO A 22 32.18 22.94 -46.15
C PRO A 22 30.91 23.68 -46.61
N GLY A 23 31.06 25.02 -46.60
CA GLY A 23 30.08 25.95 -47.09
C GLY A 23 30.16 26.17 -48.63
N ALA A 24 29.16 26.82 -49.14
CA ALA A 24 29.28 27.78 -50.25
C ALA A 24 27.97 28.54 -50.42
N ALA A 25 28.11 29.82 -50.54
CA ALA A 25 27.05 30.80 -50.84
C ALA A 25 26.69 30.79 -52.33
N THR A 26 25.42 31.01 -52.66
CA THR A 26 25.01 31.68 -53.92
C THR A 26 23.82 32.58 -53.70
N LYS A 27 23.97 33.72 -54.24
CA LYS A 27 23.11 34.92 -54.32
C LYS A 27 22.12 34.72 -55.49
N GLY A 28 20.86 35.12 -55.29
CA GLY A 28 19.93 35.20 -56.43
C GLY A 28 18.49 35.43 -56.03
N GLU A 29 18.06 36.63 -56.26
CA GLU A 29 16.77 37.03 -56.81
C GLU A 29 15.46 36.78 -56.06
N SER A 30 14.82 37.90 -55.72
CA SER A 30 13.39 37.96 -55.31
C SER A 30 12.50 37.93 -56.52
N PRO A 31 11.35 37.28 -56.42
CA PRO A 31 10.11 37.86 -56.90
C PRO A 31 9.07 37.96 -55.77
N SER A 32 8.51 39.16 -55.73
CA SER A 32 7.29 39.53 -55.00
C SER A 32 6.13 38.66 -55.44
N VAL A 33 5.60 37.82 -54.54
CA VAL A 33 4.29 37.22 -54.76
C VAL A 33 3.52 37.36 -53.43
N ASN A 34 2.37 38.04 -53.60
CA ASN A 34 1.36 38.29 -52.59
C ASN A 34 0.89 36.95 -51.99
N ALA A 35 1.39 36.61 -50.81
CA ALA A 35 0.96 35.39 -50.09
C ALA A 35 -0.27 35.74 -49.22
N PRO A 36 -1.32 34.93 -49.24
CA PRO A 36 -2.43 35.09 -48.29
C PRO A 36 -1.94 34.86 -46.88
N GLY A 37 -2.40 35.74 -45.96
CA GLY A 37 -2.05 35.70 -44.57
C GLY A 37 -2.29 34.30 -43.91
N PRO A 38 -1.54 34.01 -42.85
CA PRO A 38 -1.69 32.71 -42.18
C PRO A 38 -3.11 32.54 -41.65
N PRO A 39 -3.69 31.35 -41.77
CA PRO A 39 -5.01 31.08 -41.21
C PRO A 39 -4.99 31.28 -39.68
N PRO A 40 -6.14 31.69 -39.12
CA PRO A 40 -6.24 31.89 -37.68
C PRO A 40 -5.87 30.59 -36.95
N ILE A 41 -4.91 30.69 -36.05
CA ILE A 41 -4.53 29.60 -35.13
C ILE A 41 -5.71 29.37 -34.19
N TYR A 42 -6.59 28.46 -34.59
CA TYR A 42 -7.50 27.86 -33.63
C TYR A 42 -6.59 27.12 -32.63
N SER A 43 -6.45 27.64 -31.45
CA SER A 43 -5.88 26.87 -30.33
C SER A 43 -6.76 25.66 -30.14
N GLN A 44 -6.34 24.54 -30.74
CA GLN A 44 -6.92 23.25 -30.39
C GLN A 44 -6.62 23.03 -28.93
N GLY A 45 -7.63 23.28 -28.11
CA GLY A 45 -7.58 22.91 -26.71
C GLY A 45 -7.21 21.43 -26.64
N LEU A 46 -6.00 21.15 -26.16
CA LEU A 46 -5.60 19.78 -25.87
C LEU A 46 -6.67 19.20 -24.96
N PRO A 47 -7.23 18.04 -25.26
CA PRO A 47 -8.14 17.38 -24.34
C PRO A 47 -7.35 17.17 -23.06
N VAL A 48 -7.70 17.91 -22.01
CA VAL A 48 -7.20 17.65 -20.66
C VAL A 48 -7.87 16.35 -20.23
N SER A 49 -7.27 15.24 -20.66
CA SER A 49 -7.66 13.94 -20.16
C SER A 49 -7.17 13.88 -18.72
N PHE A 50 -8.06 14.06 -17.77
CA PHE A 50 -7.83 13.70 -16.39
C PHE A 50 -7.72 12.17 -16.33
N ILE A 51 -6.53 11.67 -16.58
CA ILE A 51 -6.20 10.29 -16.23
C ILE A 51 -6.08 10.32 -14.72
N ALA A 52 -7.10 9.88 -14.03
CA ALA A 52 -6.98 9.54 -12.62
C ALA A 52 -5.88 8.48 -12.53
N THR A 53 -4.68 8.89 -12.13
CA THR A 53 -3.56 7.98 -11.94
C THR A 53 -3.93 7.09 -10.76
N ALA A 54 -4.40 5.89 -11.08
CA ALA A 54 -4.61 4.88 -10.06
C ALA A 54 -3.27 4.61 -9.39
N ASN A 55 -3.16 4.94 -8.11
CA ASN A 55 -2.06 4.68 -7.19
C ASN A 55 -0.65 4.97 -7.76
N PRO A 56 0.13 5.87 -7.16
CA PRO A 56 1.55 5.98 -7.46
C PRO A 56 2.21 4.62 -7.23
N PRO A 57 3.21 4.24 -8.06
CA PRO A 57 3.95 3.01 -7.86
C PRO A 57 4.60 3.04 -6.48
N VAL A 58 4.29 2.05 -5.66
CA VAL A 58 4.83 1.93 -4.31
C VAL A 58 6.25 1.42 -4.43
N ASN A 59 7.25 2.21 -4.00
CA ASN A 59 8.65 1.79 -3.98
C ASN A 59 8.81 0.58 -3.05
N GLY A 60 9.41 -0.50 -3.54
CA GLY A 60 9.42 -1.83 -2.92
C GLY A 60 10.02 -1.96 -1.51
N ALA A 61 10.82 -0.99 -1.04
CA ALA A 61 11.49 -1.06 0.27
C ALA A 61 10.62 -0.57 1.46
N GLU A 62 9.59 0.24 1.21
CA GLU A 62 8.69 0.75 2.27
C GLU A 62 7.46 -0.14 2.51
N LEU A 63 7.45 -1.34 1.95
CA LEU A 63 6.24 -2.14 1.80
C LEU A 63 5.92 -3.05 2.97
N GLN A 64 6.88 -3.30 3.85
CA GLN A 64 6.67 -4.08 5.05
C GLN A 64 6.80 -3.21 6.29
N VAL A 65 5.86 -3.36 7.19
CA VAL A 65 5.95 -2.79 8.54
C VAL A 65 6.49 -3.87 9.46
N GLU A 66 7.62 -3.57 10.08
CA GLU A 66 8.20 -4.44 11.10
C GLU A 66 7.26 -4.54 12.29
N ASN A 67 7.21 -5.72 12.86
CA ASN A 67 6.38 -6.05 14.00
C ASN A 67 7.27 -6.57 15.14
N HIS A 68 6.68 -6.85 16.30
CA HIS A 68 7.39 -7.61 17.32
C HIS A 68 7.88 -8.94 16.74
N PRO A 69 9.14 -9.37 16.97
CA PRO A 69 9.77 -10.51 16.29
C PRO A 69 8.98 -11.83 16.37
N TRP A 70 8.15 -11.97 17.39
CA TRP A 70 7.31 -13.15 17.58
C TRP A 70 6.09 -13.19 16.65
N PHE A 71 5.61 -12.03 16.21
CA PHE A 71 4.50 -11.89 15.27
C PHE A 71 5.01 -11.70 13.84
N PRO A 72 4.20 -12.06 12.82
CA PRO A 72 4.61 -11.86 11.43
C PRO A 72 4.70 -10.36 11.08
N PRO A 73 5.62 -9.98 10.18
CA PRO A 73 5.61 -8.65 9.57
C PRO A 73 4.35 -8.49 8.70
N VAL A 74 3.90 -7.24 8.52
CA VAL A 74 2.70 -6.95 7.74
C VAL A 74 3.06 -6.14 6.49
N SER A 75 2.59 -6.62 5.34
CA SER A 75 2.77 -5.96 4.05
C SER A 75 1.68 -4.91 3.82
N LEU A 76 2.06 -3.64 3.64
CA LEU A 76 1.13 -2.55 3.31
C LEU A 76 0.39 -2.78 1.97
N PRO A 77 1.06 -3.23 0.88
CA PRO A 77 0.35 -3.52 -0.37
C PRO A 77 -0.65 -4.66 -0.24
N GLU A 78 -0.32 -5.69 0.53
CA GLU A 78 -1.25 -6.79 0.78
C GLU A 78 -2.45 -6.32 1.60
N LEU A 79 -2.21 -5.59 2.68
CA LEU A 79 -3.26 -4.95 3.49
C LEU A 79 -4.19 -4.12 2.62
N ARG A 80 -3.64 -3.25 1.76
CA ARG A 80 -4.42 -2.40 0.85
C ARG A 80 -5.30 -3.24 -0.08
N ARG A 81 -4.74 -4.29 -0.68
CA ARG A 81 -5.46 -5.18 -1.60
C ARG A 81 -6.55 -5.96 -0.90
N VAL A 82 -6.28 -6.54 0.27
CA VAL A 82 -7.23 -7.36 1.03
C VAL A 82 -8.36 -6.49 1.60
N CYS A 83 -8.05 -5.29 2.08
CA CYS A 83 -9.03 -4.37 2.63
C CYS A 83 -9.75 -3.53 1.56
N LEU A 84 -9.45 -3.71 0.27
CA LEU A 84 -10.02 -2.96 -0.86
C LEU A 84 -9.90 -1.43 -0.67
N LEU A 85 -8.77 -0.99 -0.12
CA LEU A 85 -8.50 0.43 0.08
C LEU A 85 -8.04 1.06 -1.23
N ASP A 86 -8.74 2.08 -1.65
CA ASP A 86 -8.43 2.84 -2.87
C ASP A 86 -7.25 3.81 -2.68
N GLY A 87 -6.95 4.60 -3.73
CA GLY A 87 -5.86 5.56 -3.73
C GLY A 87 -6.08 6.79 -2.85
N THR A 88 -7.25 6.98 -2.25
CA THR A 88 -7.54 8.11 -1.37
C THR A 88 -6.86 7.96 -0.01
N VAL A 89 -6.58 6.71 0.40
CA VAL A 89 -5.79 6.42 1.60
C VAL A 89 -4.31 6.52 1.26
N THR A 90 -3.62 7.55 1.74
CA THR A 90 -2.18 7.70 1.53
C THR A 90 -1.39 6.60 2.25
N PRO A 91 -0.18 6.24 1.75
CA PRO A 91 0.68 5.25 2.40
C PRO A 91 1.00 5.58 3.86
N GLU A 92 1.19 6.86 4.17
CA GLU A 92 1.52 7.35 5.52
C GLU A 92 0.35 7.14 6.48
N ARG A 93 -0.87 7.46 6.04
CA ARG A 93 -2.10 7.24 6.84
C ARG A 93 -2.32 5.76 7.09
N LEU A 94 -2.16 4.94 6.05
CA LEU A 94 -2.31 3.49 6.18
C LEU A 94 -1.26 2.90 7.13
N ARG A 95 0.00 3.37 7.03
CA ARG A 95 1.07 2.95 7.94
C ARG A 95 0.75 3.33 9.40
N HIS A 96 0.27 4.56 9.63
CA HIS A 96 -0.10 5.02 10.96
C HIS A 96 -1.21 4.15 11.56
N ALA A 97 -2.28 3.90 10.81
CA ALA A 97 -3.37 3.04 11.26
C ALA A 97 -2.91 1.59 11.51
N LEU A 98 -2.00 1.07 10.65
CA LEU A 98 -1.43 -0.25 10.86
C LEU A 98 -0.60 -0.33 12.15
N LEU A 99 0.22 0.68 12.46
CA LEU A 99 0.99 0.70 13.70
C LEU A 99 0.09 0.72 14.94
N ALA A 100 -0.99 1.49 14.92
CA ALA A 100 -1.99 1.51 15.99
C ALA A 100 -2.68 0.15 16.14
N ALA A 101 -3.04 -0.49 15.02
CA ALA A 101 -3.63 -1.82 15.01
C ALA A 101 -2.67 -2.89 15.57
N LEU A 102 -1.39 -2.82 15.21
CA LEU A 102 -0.36 -3.73 15.73
C LEU A 102 -0.19 -3.57 17.23
N ASP A 103 -0.12 -2.33 17.74
CA ASP A 103 -0.01 -2.06 19.18
C ASP A 103 -1.20 -2.65 19.94
N THR A 104 -2.42 -2.38 19.48
CA THR A 104 -3.65 -2.88 20.10
C THR A 104 -3.70 -4.41 20.10
N VAL A 105 -3.56 -5.04 18.92
CA VAL A 105 -3.67 -6.50 18.78
C VAL A 105 -2.56 -7.23 19.52
N ASN A 106 -1.33 -6.72 19.47
CA ASN A 106 -0.21 -7.28 20.23
C ASN A 106 -0.40 -7.11 21.73
N GLY A 107 -1.01 -6.01 22.17
CA GLY A 107 -1.37 -5.76 23.55
C GLY A 107 -2.35 -6.79 24.09
N GLU A 108 -3.44 -7.06 23.34
CA GLU A 108 -4.44 -8.07 23.67
C GLU A 108 -3.83 -9.49 23.74
N LEU A 109 -2.87 -9.78 22.89
CA LEU A 109 -2.21 -11.09 22.83
C LEU A 109 -0.97 -11.22 23.71
N ARG A 110 -0.59 -10.17 24.46
CA ARG A 110 0.65 -10.16 25.25
C ARG A 110 0.75 -11.33 26.22
N GLY A 111 -0.28 -11.58 27.01
CA GLY A 111 -0.29 -12.66 27.99
C GLY A 111 -0.17 -14.03 27.34
N TRP A 112 -0.93 -14.25 26.26
CA TRP A 112 -0.92 -15.47 25.50
C TRP A 112 0.45 -15.70 24.82
N ARG A 113 1.06 -14.66 24.26
CA ARG A 113 2.41 -14.71 23.68
C ARG A 113 3.44 -15.14 24.73
N ILE A 114 3.49 -14.45 25.88
CA ILE A 114 4.45 -14.75 26.95
C ILE A 114 4.34 -16.21 27.42
N GLN A 115 3.12 -16.73 27.52
CA GLN A 115 2.89 -18.13 27.87
C GLN A 115 3.48 -19.09 26.85
N HIS A 116 3.33 -18.82 25.56
CA HIS A 116 3.85 -19.68 24.49
C HIS A 116 5.36 -19.52 24.31
N GLU A 117 5.92 -18.34 24.49
CA GLU A 117 7.38 -18.13 24.55
C GLU A 117 8.02 -18.94 25.71
N ALA A 118 7.38 -18.99 26.87
CA ALA A 118 7.84 -19.81 27.99
C ALA A 118 7.75 -21.30 27.70
N GLN A 119 6.87 -21.74 26.79
CA GLN A 119 6.79 -23.11 26.30
C GLN A 119 7.81 -23.44 25.20
N GLY A 120 8.62 -22.45 24.76
CA GLY A 120 9.67 -22.60 23.77
C GLY A 120 9.26 -22.31 22.33
N TYR A 121 8.07 -21.78 22.07
CA TYR A 121 7.67 -21.41 20.73
C TYR A 121 8.27 -20.07 20.33
N ALA A 122 9.16 -20.09 19.32
CA ALA A 122 9.93 -18.92 18.87
C ALA A 122 9.10 -17.89 18.09
N SER A 123 7.92 -18.25 17.61
CA SER A 123 7.05 -17.36 16.83
C SER A 123 5.59 -17.83 16.87
N LEU A 124 4.67 -16.94 16.50
CA LEU A 124 3.25 -17.27 16.33
C LEU A 124 3.03 -18.46 15.36
N ALA A 125 3.82 -18.49 14.29
CA ALA A 125 3.73 -19.57 13.29
C ALA A 125 4.17 -20.94 13.85
N ALA A 126 5.01 -20.95 14.89
CA ALA A 126 5.50 -22.17 15.52
C ALA A 126 4.51 -22.77 16.53
N VAL A 127 3.52 -21.99 16.97
CA VAL A 127 2.48 -22.50 17.87
C VAL A 127 1.61 -23.53 17.14
N PRO A 128 1.45 -24.76 17.67
CA PRO A 128 0.68 -25.80 17.03
C PRO A 128 -0.76 -25.39 16.74
N CYS A 129 -1.18 -25.56 15.49
CA CYS A 129 -2.55 -25.36 15.03
C CYS A 129 -2.74 -26.01 13.66
N GLU A 130 -3.96 -25.97 13.16
CA GLU A 130 -4.26 -26.38 11.78
C GLU A 130 -3.53 -25.49 10.76
N ALA A 131 -3.20 -26.07 9.61
CA ALA A 131 -2.67 -25.33 8.46
C ALA A 131 -3.80 -25.05 7.45
N LEU A 132 -3.92 -23.82 7.01
CA LEU A 132 -4.84 -23.39 5.96
C LEU A 132 -4.01 -22.95 4.75
N ASN A 133 -4.13 -23.66 3.64
CA ASN A 133 -3.35 -23.37 2.44
C ASN A 133 -1.83 -23.24 2.71
N GLY A 134 -1.28 -24.13 3.53
CA GLY A 134 0.15 -24.14 3.89
C GLY A 134 0.58 -23.06 4.91
N THR A 135 -0.36 -22.26 5.40
CA THR A 135 -0.09 -21.20 6.40
C THR A 135 -0.72 -21.59 7.74
N SER A 136 -0.04 -21.29 8.84
CA SER A 136 -0.59 -21.47 10.20
C SER A 136 -1.92 -20.71 10.36
N ALA A 137 -2.95 -21.40 10.83
CA ALA A 137 -4.24 -20.77 11.11
C ALA A 137 -4.13 -19.65 12.14
N ASN A 138 -3.18 -19.73 13.09
CA ASN A 138 -2.93 -18.67 14.05
C ASN A 138 -2.41 -17.39 13.37
N VAL A 139 -1.52 -17.52 12.37
CA VAL A 139 -1.06 -16.38 11.55
C VAL A 139 -2.21 -15.76 10.77
N ALA A 140 -3.07 -16.58 10.16
CA ALA A 140 -4.23 -16.09 9.42
C ALA A 140 -5.23 -15.36 10.33
N ARG A 141 -5.51 -15.86 11.52
CA ARG A 141 -6.36 -15.22 12.53
C ARG A 141 -5.77 -13.89 13.00
N TYR A 142 -4.47 -13.87 13.26
CA TYR A 142 -3.75 -12.66 13.65
C TYR A 142 -3.87 -11.56 12.59
N LEU A 143 -3.54 -11.86 11.34
CA LEU A 143 -3.64 -10.90 10.24
C LEU A 143 -5.09 -10.43 10.03
N ARG A 144 -6.07 -11.32 10.18
CA ARG A 144 -7.49 -10.95 10.13
C ARG A 144 -7.86 -9.95 11.23
N ALA A 145 -7.35 -10.12 12.46
CA ALA A 145 -7.59 -9.17 13.54
C ALA A 145 -6.97 -7.80 13.24
N VAL A 146 -5.72 -7.77 12.81
CA VAL A 146 -5.00 -6.53 12.44
C VAL A 146 -5.71 -5.81 11.29
N TYR A 147 -6.09 -6.53 10.23
CA TYR A 147 -6.74 -5.93 9.06
C TYR A 147 -8.13 -5.39 9.41
N ALA A 148 -8.89 -6.09 10.23
CA ALA A 148 -10.20 -5.63 10.69
C ALA A 148 -10.07 -4.37 11.55
N HIS A 149 -9.05 -4.26 12.40
CA HIS A 149 -8.80 -3.03 13.17
C HIS A 149 -8.50 -1.85 12.25
N VAL A 150 -7.57 -2.02 11.30
CA VAL A 150 -7.25 -0.97 10.32
C VAL A 150 -8.49 -0.52 9.54
N GLN A 151 -9.34 -1.47 9.12
CA GLN A 151 -10.57 -1.14 8.41
C GLN A 151 -11.55 -0.33 9.28
N ALA A 152 -11.66 -0.65 10.56
CA ALA A 152 -12.48 0.11 11.50
C ALA A 152 -11.96 1.54 11.65
N ASP A 153 -10.65 1.72 11.89
CA ASP A 153 -10.02 3.03 12.04
C ASP A 153 -10.15 3.88 10.78
N MET A 154 -9.95 3.26 9.60
CA MET A 154 -10.12 3.97 8.34
C MET A 154 -11.56 4.41 8.13
N ALA A 155 -12.54 3.55 8.39
CA ALA A 155 -13.95 3.89 8.27
C ALA A 155 -14.35 5.02 9.25
N GLU A 156 -13.79 5.02 10.46
CA GLU A 156 -14.01 6.07 11.46
C GLU A 156 -13.43 7.42 11.02
N ALA A 157 -12.20 7.42 10.48
CA ALA A 157 -11.56 8.62 9.95
C ALA A 157 -12.30 9.21 8.74
N TYR A 158 -12.93 8.38 7.91
CA TYR A 158 -13.73 8.84 6.77
C TYR A 158 -15.10 9.35 7.17
N ARG A 159 -15.69 8.87 8.26
CA ARG A 159 -17.00 9.34 8.76
C ARG A 159 -17.04 10.86 8.91
N ASP A 160 -15.96 11.45 9.40
CA ASP A 160 -15.90 12.89 9.68
C ASP A 160 -15.73 13.75 8.41
N ILE A 161 -15.26 13.15 7.32
CA ILE A 161 -15.03 13.84 6.04
C ILE A 161 -16.30 13.84 5.18
N ASP A 162 -17.12 12.79 5.27
CA ASP A 162 -18.28 12.58 4.39
C ASP A 162 -19.58 13.24 4.92
N THR A 163 -19.49 13.99 6.01
CA THR A 163 -20.62 14.74 6.60
C THR A 163 -20.89 16.07 5.93
N THR A 164 -20.55 16.24 4.64
CA THR A 164 -20.95 17.44 3.89
C THR A 164 -22.48 17.46 3.76
N PRO A 165 -23.17 18.53 4.18
CA PRO A 165 -24.62 18.57 4.25
C PRO A 165 -25.24 18.60 2.84
N SER A 166 -25.64 17.46 2.34
CA SER A 166 -26.45 17.31 1.13
C SER A 166 -27.78 16.64 1.48
N GLY A 167 -28.72 17.41 1.97
CA GLY A 167 -30.11 16.98 2.17
C GLY A 167 -30.36 16.19 3.46
N GLU A 168 -31.25 16.73 4.29
CA GLU A 168 -31.79 16.08 5.50
C GLU A 168 -32.27 14.66 5.17
N GLY A 169 -31.86 13.65 5.92
CA GLY A 169 -32.24 12.24 5.78
C GLY A 169 -31.32 11.37 4.91
N LYS A 170 -30.56 11.92 3.95
CA LYS A 170 -29.59 11.13 3.18
C LYS A 170 -28.27 11.00 3.94
N ALA A 171 -27.85 12.08 4.57
CA ALA A 171 -26.65 12.11 5.42
C ALA A 171 -26.78 11.17 6.62
N GLU A 172 -27.97 11.12 7.26
CA GLU A 172 -28.23 10.22 8.39
C GLU A 172 -28.09 8.75 8.00
N ARG A 173 -28.70 8.34 6.88
CA ARG A 173 -28.59 6.96 6.38
C ARG A 173 -27.17 6.57 6.00
N VAL A 174 -26.35 7.51 5.51
CA VAL A 174 -24.94 7.26 5.21
C VAL A 174 -24.17 7.06 6.51
N ARG A 175 -24.40 7.91 7.51
CA ARG A 175 -23.79 7.78 8.83
C ARG A 175 -24.10 6.44 9.49
N GLU A 176 -25.38 6.04 9.54
CA GLU A 176 -25.81 4.73 10.06
C GLU A 176 -25.10 3.56 9.38
N LYS A 177 -24.94 3.62 8.04
CA LYS A 177 -24.22 2.58 7.28
C LYS A 177 -22.75 2.52 7.64
N ILE A 178 -22.10 3.68 7.82
CA ILE A 178 -20.69 3.76 8.20
C ILE A 178 -20.52 3.20 9.62
N GLU A 179 -21.37 3.58 10.56
CA GLU A 179 -21.35 3.07 11.95
C GLU A 179 -21.56 1.55 12.00
N ALA A 180 -22.52 1.03 11.26
CA ALA A 180 -22.73 -0.41 11.14
C ALA A 180 -21.49 -1.13 10.59
N LYS A 181 -20.80 -0.52 9.63
CA LYS A 181 -19.57 -1.08 9.03
C LYS A 181 -18.41 -1.06 10.01
N ILE A 182 -18.22 0.02 10.76
CA ILE A 182 -17.22 0.12 11.82
C ILE A 182 -17.43 -0.99 12.86
N GLU A 183 -18.69 -1.16 13.32
CA GLU A 183 -18.98 -2.20 14.30
C GLU A 183 -18.82 -3.63 13.76
N GLU A 184 -19.10 -3.86 12.48
CA GLU A 184 -18.81 -5.12 11.80
C GLU A 184 -17.30 -5.45 11.83
N HIS A 185 -16.45 -4.46 11.53
CA HIS A 185 -15.01 -4.64 11.57
C HIS A 185 -14.48 -4.86 13.00
N ARG A 186 -14.97 -4.11 13.96
CA ARG A 186 -14.64 -4.30 15.38
C ARG A 186 -15.05 -5.68 15.88
N ARG A 187 -16.23 -6.14 15.49
CA ARG A 187 -16.70 -7.51 15.80
C ARG A 187 -15.82 -8.57 15.15
N THR A 188 -15.42 -8.37 13.90
CA THR A 188 -14.51 -9.28 13.19
C THR A 188 -13.16 -9.38 13.88
N MET A 189 -12.60 -8.25 14.35
CA MET A 189 -11.38 -8.22 15.15
C MET A 189 -11.54 -9.04 16.44
N ARG A 190 -12.60 -8.77 17.23
CA ARG A 190 -12.86 -9.51 18.46
C ARG A 190 -13.00 -11.01 18.23
N TRP A 191 -13.68 -11.41 17.17
CA TRP A 191 -13.84 -12.82 16.84
C TRP A 191 -12.52 -13.47 16.44
N ALA A 192 -11.69 -12.79 15.65
CA ALA A 192 -10.38 -13.33 15.27
C ALA A 192 -9.46 -13.50 16.48
N LEU A 193 -9.49 -12.58 17.45
CA LEU A 193 -8.77 -12.69 18.72
C LEU A 193 -9.33 -13.83 19.58
N SER A 194 -10.65 -13.94 19.70
CA SER A 194 -11.28 -15.05 20.44
C SER A 194 -10.93 -16.42 19.87
N ASP A 195 -10.91 -16.52 18.51
CA ASP A 195 -10.51 -17.76 17.83
C ASP A 195 -9.02 -18.11 18.06
N LEU A 196 -8.16 -17.10 18.17
CA LEU A 196 -6.74 -17.28 18.43
C LEU A 196 -6.49 -17.68 19.88
N LEU A 197 -7.21 -17.04 20.81
CA LEU A 197 -7.13 -17.33 22.25
C LEU A 197 -7.90 -18.59 22.66
N ALA A 198 -8.60 -19.24 21.72
CA ALA A 198 -9.51 -20.36 21.97
C ALA A 198 -10.61 -20.04 23.02
N ILE A 199 -11.06 -18.79 23.05
CA ILE A 199 -12.15 -18.34 23.93
C ILE A 199 -13.48 -18.54 23.21
N PRO A 200 -14.48 -19.22 23.82
CA PRO A 200 -15.80 -19.37 23.24
C PRO A 200 -16.47 -18.03 22.96
N ARG A 201 -17.08 -17.89 21.79
CA ARG A 201 -17.89 -16.71 21.43
C ARG A 201 -19.24 -16.79 22.12
N THR A 202 -19.30 -16.47 23.40
CA THR A 202 -20.54 -16.47 24.15
C THR A 202 -21.14 -15.08 24.15
N SER A 203 -22.24 -14.86 23.47
CA SER A 203 -23.13 -13.73 23.73
C SER A 203 -24.14 -14.16 24.80
N VAL A 204 -24.03 -13.63 26.01
CA VAL A 204 -25.06 -13.80 27.02
C VAL A 204 -26.06 -12.65 26.80
N GLU A 205 -27.21 -12.95 26.21
CA GLU A 205 -28.38 -12.07 26.28
C GLU A 205 -29.03 -12.31 27.63
N LEU A 206 -28.97 -11.34 28.54
CA LEU A 206 -29.82 -11.28 29.70
C LEU A 206 -31.21 -10.80 29.23
N ILE A 207 -32.14 -11.69 29.21
CA ILE A 207 -33.59 -11.40 29.01
C ILE A 207 -34.17 -10.93 30.33
#